data_7b76e2c46eeb56121fdf0a5cbe7d0de7
#
_entry.id   7b76e2c46eeb56121fdf0a5cbe7d0de7
#
_cell.length_a   1.000
_cell.length_b   1.000
_cell.length_c   1.000
_cell.angle_alpha   90.00
_cell.angle_beta   90.00
_cell.angle_gamma   90.00
#
_symmetry.space_group_name_H-M   'P 1'
#
loop_
_entity.id
_entity.type
_entity.pdbx_description
1 polymer ?
#
loop_
_entity_poly.entity_id
_entity_poly.type
_entity_poly.pdbx_seq_one_letter_code
_entity_poly.pdbx_strand_id
1 'polypeptide(L)'
;TISGIDLGTVNSGIRVLRNNIHDIIQPTTFGYGANGINISGSAQCDNFLIANNMINNVVASKYSTILTTSFVANGIRFSAGATNARVINNTVVVNAPVNGTVANYVQHGVYCVTTMTFAQFLNNIVVNNGVGAGSYAMYSGALSNLATATVNNNNYSVPTGLMGYYNGANQNTLANWQVATGKDVNSFNVAPNFVSANDLHITT
;
A
#
# COMPACT_ATOMS: atom_id res chain seq x y z
N THR A 1 -9.43 1.32 -13.77
CA THR A 1 -9.01 1.53 -12.37
C THR A 1 -10.03 2.43 -11.71
N ILE A 2 -10.40 2.10 -10.50
CA ILE A 2 -11.20 2.95 -9.61
C ILE A 2 -10.31 3.38 -8.45
N SER A 3 -10.56 4.57 -7.91
CA SER A 3 -9.81 5.10 -6.78
C SER A 3 -10.72 5.87 -5.84
N GLY A 4 -10.49 5.77 -4.54
CA GLY A 4 -11.15 6.60 -3.56
C GLY A 4 -10.71 8.07 -3.71
N ILE A 5 -9.40 8.29 -3.78
CA ILE A 5 -8.80 9.58 -4.12
C ILE A 5 -7.79 9.37 -5.24
N ASP A 6 -7.88 10.15 -6.31
CA ASP A 6 -6.91 10.13 -7.44
C ASP A 6 -6.27 11.51 -7.62
N LEU A 7 -4.94 11.54 -7.62
CA LEU A 7 -4.13 12.73 -7.84
C LEU A 7 -3.38 12.58 -9.16
N GLY A 8 -4.04 12.96 -10.27
CA GLY A 8 -3.63 12.63 -11.64
C GLY A 8 -2.77 13.65 -12.37
N THR A 9 -2.45 14.79 -11.78
CA THR A 9 -1.69 15.87 -12.42
C THR A 9 -0.42 16.22 -11.66
N VAL A 10 0.41 17.06 -12.26
CA VAL A 10 1.60 17.64 -11.60
C VAL A 10 1.16 18.50 -10.41
N ASN A 11 1.52 18.10 -9.21
CA ASN A 11 1.15 18.78 -7.99
C ASN A 11 2.29 18.75 -6.98
N SER A 12 2.47 19.85 -6.26
CA SER A 12 3.41 19.93 -5.14
C SER A 12 2.68 20.36 -3.87
N GLY A 13 3.15 19.87 -2.73
CA GLY A 13 2.61 20.24 -1.42
C GLY A 13 1.20 19.73 -1.11
N ILE A 14 0.70 18.74 -1.85
CA ILE A 14 -0.63 18.15 -1.63
C ILE A 14 -0.70 17.49 -0.26
N ARG A 15 -1.84 17.68 0.39
CA ARG A 15 -2.16 17.08 1.68
C ARG A 15 -3.45 16.26 1.59
N VAL A 16 -3.35 14.96 1.85
CA VAL A 16 -4.50 14.04 1.97
C VAL A 16 -4.61 13.67 3.44
N LEU A 17 -5.55 14.28 4.14
CA LEU A 17 -5.60 14.22 5.60
C LEU A 17 -6.96 13.82 6.13
N ARG A 18 -6.98 12.90 7.10
CA ARG A 18 -8.15 12.58 7.92
C ARG A 18 -9.36 12.13 7.11
N ASN A 19 -9.11 11.36 6.05
CA ASN A 19 -10.20 10.79 5.25
C ASN A 19 -10.53 9.39 5.76
N ASN A 20 -11.80 9.04 5.67
CA ASN A 20 -12.28 7.67 5.78
C ASN A 20 -12.66 7.21 4.36
N ILE A 21 -11.84 6.34 3.78
CA ILE A 21 -11.95 5.84 2.40
C ILE A 21 -12.24 4.35 2.51
N HIS A 22 -13.42 3.93 2.05
CA HIS A 22 -13.80 2.53 2.18
C HIS A 22 -14.61 2.03 0.98
N ASP A 23 -14.69 0.70 0.87
CA ASP A 23 -15.46 0.01 -0.16
C ASP A 23 -15.07 0.37 -1.60
N ILE A 24 -13.77 0.46 -1.84
CA ILE A 24 -13.23 0.67 -3.18
C ILE A 24 -13.13 -0.68 -3.86
N ILE A 25 -14.24 -1.13 -4.43
CA ILE A 25 -14.41 -2.50 -4.92
C ILE A 25 -14.55 -2.51 -6.44
N GLN A 26 -13.61 -3.16 -7.12
CA GLN A 26 -13.69 -3.46 -8.55
C GLN A 26 -14.12 -4.93 -8.71
N PRO A 27 -15.44 -5.20 -8.95
CA PRO A 27 -15.97 -6.55 -8.85
C PRO A 27 -15.79 -7.40 -10.11
N THR A 28 -15.42 -6.80 -11.24
CA THR A 28 -15.40 -7.50 -12.53
C THR A 28 -14.04 -8.05 -12.88
N THR A 29 -14.01 -9.21 -13.54
CA THR A 29 -12.78 -9.85 -14.05
C THR A 29 -12.12 -9.08 -15.21
N PHE A 30 -12.78 -8.08 -15.75
CA PHE A 30 -12.28 -7.18 -16.80
C PHE A 30 -11.89 -5.78 -16.25
N GLY A 31 -11.86 -5.60 -14.94
CA GLY A 31 -11.56 -4.33 -14.30
C GLY A 31 -10.06 -4.04 -14.19
N TYR A 32 -9.75 -2.75 -14.10
CA TYR A 32 -8.38 -2.25 -14.00
C TYR A 32 -8.05 -1.89 -12.55
N GLY A 33 -7.98 -2.79 -11.65
CA GLY A 33 -7.55 -2.56 -10.28
C GLY A 33 -8.40 -1.56 -9.46
N ALA A 34 -8.11 -1.52 -8.18
CA ALA A 34 -8.72 -0.61 -7.21
C ALA A 34 -7.65 0.03 -6.33
N ASN A 35 -7.77 1.32 -6.03
CA ASN A 35 -6.84 1.99 -5.15
C ASN A 35 -7.58 2.80 -4.08
N GLY A 36 -7.16 2.75 -2.84
CA GLY A 36 -7.66 3.67 -1.82
C GLY A 36 -7.23 5.09 -2.16
N ILE A 37 -5.94 5.34 -2.22
CA ILE A 37 -5.33 6.60 -2.70
C ILE A 37 -4.39 6.27 -3.85
N ASN A 38 -4.54 6.96 -4.99
CA ASN A 38 -3.66 6.82 -6.15
C ASN A 38 -2.97 8.15 -6.47
N ILE A 39 -1.66 8.11 -6.55
CA ILE A 39 -0.83 9.22 -7.04
C ILE A 39 -0.33 8.81 -8.41
N SER A 40 -0.98 9.34 -9.46
CA SER A 40 -0.70 9.00 -10.87
C SER A 40 -0.10 10.16 -11.67
N GLY A 41 0.20 11.26 -11.02
CA GLY A 41 0.81 12.44 -11.65
C GLY A 41 2.21 12.18 -12.19
N SER A 42 2.71 13.08 -12.99
CA SER A 42 4.04 13.02 -13.62
C SER A 42 5.19 13.22 -12.62
N ALA A 43 6.42 13.14 -13.09
CA ALA A 43 7.66 13.22 -12.33
C ALA A 43 7.92 14.54 -11.53
N GLN A 44 6.95 15.43 -11.48
CA GLN A 44 7.06 16.71 -10.73
C GLN A 44 6.13 16.78 -9.51
N CYS A 45 5.61 15.64 -9.07
CA CYS A 45 4.86 15.54 -7.84
C CYS A 45 5.82 15.52 -6.65
N ASP A 46 5.77 16.53 -5.79
CA ASP A 46 6.72 16.68 -4.70
C ASP A 46 6.04 17.06 -3.38
N ASN A 47 6.67 16.69 -2.26
CA ASN A 47 6.23 17.07 -0.91
C ASN A 47 4.80 16.67 -0.54
N PHE A 48 4.35 15.50 -0.93
CA PHE A 48 3.05 14.97 -0.51
C PHE A 48 3.03 14.67 1.00
N LEU A 49 1.91 14.98 1.62
CA LEU A 49 1.60 14.52 2.98
C LEU A 49 0.30 13.72 2.96
N ILE A 50 0.41 12.42 3.15
CA ILE A 50 -0.72 11.51 3.33
C ILE A 50 -0.74 11.11 4.79
N ALA A 51 -1.70 11.63 5.57
CA ALA A 51 -1.65 11.42 7.01
C ALA A 51 -3.03 11.26 7.67
N ASN A 52 -3.06 10.39 8.68
CA ASN A 52 -4.26 10.14 9.50
C ASN A 52 -5.48 9.68 8.66
N ASN A 53 -5.25 8.96 7.56
CA ASN A 53 -6.34 8.41 6.79
C ASN A 53 -6.63 6.97 7.24
N MET A 54 -7.90 6.60 7.21
CA MET A 54 -8.36 5.22 7.30
C MET A 54 -8.76 4.78 5.89
N ILE A 55 -8.12 3.74 5.39
CA ILE A 55 -8.37 3.17 4.06
C ILE A 55 -8.75 1.71 4.27
N ASN A 56 -9.98 1.36 3.93
CA ASN A 56 -10.53 0.05 4.21
C ASN A 56 -11.20 -0.58 3.00
N ASN A 57 -11.18 -1.91 2.97
CA ASN A 57 -11.88 -2.72 1.98
C ASN A 57 -11.59 -2.30 0.53
N VAL A 58 -10.30 -2.19 0.22
CA VAL A 58 -9.84 -2.01 -1.16
C VAL A 58 -9.69 -3.37 -1.80
N VAL A 59 -10.49 -3.65 -2.83
CA VAL A 59 -10.62 -4.95 -3.45
C VAL A 59 -10.62 -4.84 -4.96
N ALA A 60 -9.84 -5.67 -5.65
CA ALA A 60 -9.89 -5.81 -7.09
C ALA A 60 -9.96 -7.28 -7.49
N SER A 61 -10.93 -7.60 -8.33
CA SER A 61 -10.97 -8.88 -9.02
C SER A 61 -10.03 -8.82 -10.21
N LYS A 62 -9.13 -9.79 -10.30
CA LYS A 62 -8.06 -9.85 -11.28
C LYS A 62 -8.55 -9.73 -12.74
N TYR A 63 -7.82 -8.99 -13.56
CA TYR A 63 -7.95 -9.02 -14.99
C TYR A 63 -7.13 -10.19 -15.58
N SER A 64 -7.78 -11.28 -15.97
CA SER A 64 -7.17 -12.40 -16.72
C SER A 64 -5.90 -12.99 -16.03
N THR A 65 -4.95 -13.45 -16.83
CA THR A 65 -3.66 -14.02 -16.38
C THR A 65 -2.55 -12.97 -16.21
N ILE A 66 -2.84 -11.70 -16.50
CA ILE A 66 -1.84 -10.64 -16.49
C ILE A 66 -1.68 -10.09 -15.06
N LEU A 67 -0.55 -10.39 -14.44
CA LEU A 67 -0.15 -9.89 -13.13
C LEU A 67 0.59 -8.55 -13.29
N THR A 68 -0.09 -7.52 -13.76
CA THR A 68 0.51 -6.19 -13.78
C THR A 68 0.03 -5.40 -12.56
N THR A 69 0.89 -4.55 -12.04
CA THR A 69 0.58 -3.66 -10.91
C THR A 69 -0.58 -2.70 -11.17
N SER A 70 -0.99 -2.56 -12.42
CA SER A 70 -2.14 -1.74 -12.84
C SER A 70 -3.50 -2.39 -12.60
N PHE A 71 -3.54 -3.71 -12.41
CA PHE A 71 -4.78 -4.50 -12.34
C PHE A 71 -5.01 -5.15 -10.98
N VAL A 72 -4.42 -4.61 -9.95
CA VAL A 72 -4.45 -5.16 -8.59
C VAL A 72 -5.07 -4.16 -7.61
N ALA A 73 -5.36 -4.62 -6.40
CA ALA A 73 -5.77 -3.75 -5.33
C ALA A 73 -4.54 -3.13 -4.64
N ASN A 74 -4.57 -1.83 -4.43
CA ASN A 74 -3.56 -1.12 -3.65
C ASN A 74 -4.24 -0.22 -2.63
N GLY A 75 -3.79 -0.24 -1.40
CA GLY A 75 -4.26 0.71 -0.39
C GLY A 75 -3.80 2.12 -0.74
N ILE A 76 -2.49 2.34 -0.82
CA ILE A 76 -1.88 3.58 -1.34
C ILE A 76 -0.97 3.21 -2.51
N ARG A 77 -1.17 3.88 -3.64
CA ARG A 77 -0.41 3.62 -4.86
C ARG A 77 0.32 4.87 -5.33
N PHE A 78 1.63 4.76 -5.47
CA PHE A 78 2.46 5.74 -6.17
C PHE A 78 2.85 5.15 -7.52
N SER A 79 2.13 5.51 -8.57
CA SER A 79 2.33 5.00 -9.95
C SER A 79 3.11 5.94 -10.84
N ALA A 80 3.56 7.06 -10.30
CA ALA A 80 4.42 8.03 -10.95
C ALA A 80 5.49 8.54 -9.98
N GLY A 81 6.46 9.28 -10.46
CA GLY A 81 7.59 9.79 -9.71
C GLY A 81 7.23 10.87 -8.71
N ALA A 82 6.64 10.49 -7.59
CA ALA A 82 6.46 11.37 -6.45
C ALA A 82 7.77 11.44 -5.64
N THR A 83 8.23 12.64 -5.29
CA THR A 83 9.42 12.83 -4.48
C THR A 83 9.08 13.40 -3.11
N ASN A 84 9.92 13.08 -2.11
CA ASN A 84 9.75 13.56 -0.73
C ASN A 84 8.37 13.26 -0.12
N ALA A 85 7.76 12.12 -0.46
CA ALA A 85 6.45 11.74 0.05
C ALA A 85 6.54 11.42 1.56
N ARG A 86 5.61 11.95 2.34
CA ARG A 86 5.44 11.65 3.76
C ARG A 86 4.13 10.91 3.96
N VAL A 87 4.21 9.67 4.42
CA VAL A 87 3.06 8.81 4.70
C VAL A 87 3.10 8.48 6.18
N ILE A 88 2.18 9.06 6.95
CA ILE A 88 2.30 9.07 8.41
C ILE A 88 0.95 8.79 9.08
N ASN A 89 0.93 7.91 10.07
CA ASN A 89 -0.25 7.62 10.90
C ASN A 89 -1.48 7.18 10.08
N ASN A 90 -1.31 6.45 8.99
CA ASN A 90 -2.45 5.92 8.25
C ASN A 90 -2.74 4.49 8.67
N THR A 91 -4.01 4.11 8.58
CA THR A 91 -4.45 2.72 8.67
C THR A 91 -4.94 2.28 7.29
N VAL A 92 -4.33 1.24 6.77
CA VAL A 92 -4.58 0.73 5.42
C VAL A 92 -4.93 -0.75 5.50
N VAL A 93 -6.11 -1.13 5.02
CA VAL A 93 -6.56 -2.53 4.94
C VAL A 93 -6.96 -2.87 3.52
N VAL A 94 -6.24 -3.79 2.91
CA VAL A 94 -6.52 -4.34 1.58
C VAL A 94 -7.03 -5.77 1.74
N ASN A 95 -8.17 -6.07 1.11
CA ASN A 95 -8.84 -7.35 1.25
C ASN A 95 -8.78 -8.18 -0.02
N ALA A 96 -8.73 -9.51 0.15
CA ALA A 96 -8.91 -10.45 -0.94
C ALA A 96 -10.36 -10.37 -1.47
N PRO A 97 -10.58 -10.52 -2.79
CA PRO A 97 -11.93 -10.58 -3.34
C PRO A 97 -12.67 -11.83 -2.84
N VAL A 98 -13.95 -11.66 -2.57
CA VAL A 98 -14.82 -12.69 -2.00
C VAL A 98 -15.08 -13.86 -2.97
N ASN A 99 -15.03 -13.60 -4.27
CA ASN A 99 -15.39 -14.56 -5.32
C ASN A 99 -14.23 -14.76 -6.28
N GLY A 100 -13.35 -15.71 -6.02
CA GLY A 100 -12.30 -16.00 -6.98
C GLY A 100 -11.39 -17.15 -6.56
N THR A 101 -10.79 -17.81 -7.54
CA THR A 101 -9.73 -18.79 -7.29
C THR A 101 -8.50 -18.07 -6.75
N VAL A 102 -8.23 -18.32 -5.51
CA VAL A 102 -7.28 -17.67 -4.61
C VAL A 102 -5.82 -17.54 -5.14
N ALA A 103 -5.42 -18.36 -6.09
CA ALA A 103 -4.01 -18.52 -6.47
C ALA A 103 -3.36 -17.32 -7.19
N ASN A 104 -4.12 -16.30 -7.56
CA ASN A 104 -3.65 -15.29 -8.51
C ASN A 104 -3.95 -13.83 -8.14
N TYR A 105 -4.38 -13.54 -6.94
CA TYR A 105 -4.65 -12.16 -6.52
C TYR A 105 -3.39 -11.52 -5.98
N VAL A 106 -2.92 -10.50 -6.68
CA VAL A 106 -1.82 -9.64 -6.22
C VAL A 106 -2.43 -8.39 -5.61
N GLN A 107 -2.01 -8.07 -4.40
CA GLN A 107 -2.50 -6.92 -3.67
C GLN A 107 -1.36 -6.27 -2.91
N HIS A 108 -1.39 -4.96 -2.80
CA HIS A 108 -0.39 -4.23 -2.07
C HIS A 108 -1.04 -3.31 -1.04
N GLY A 109 -0.58 -3.35 0.19
CA GLY A 109 -0.92 -2.32 1.15
C GLY A 109 -0.44 -0.96 0.66
N VAL A 110 0.86 -0.87 0.34
CA VAL A 110 1.48 0.30 -0.30
C VAL A 110 2.30 -0.15 -1.51
N TYR A 111 2.07 0.49 -2.65
CA TYR A 111 2.80 0.24 -3.89
C TYR A 111 3.61 1.47 -4.30
N CYS A 112 4.89 1.26 -4.60
CA CYS A 112 5.81 2.30 -5.02
C CYS A 112 6.52 1.94 -6.31
N VAL A 113 6.34 2.76 -7.34
CA VAL A 113 7.12 2.67 -8.57
C VAL A 113 8.59 3.07 -8.34
N THR A 114 9.47 2.67 -9.24
CA THR A 114 10.93 2.88 -9.12
C THR A 114 11.37 4.34 -9.05
N THR A 115 10.58 5.26 -9.54
CA THR A 115 10.92 6.69 -9.65
C THR A 115 10.45 7.55 -8.47
N MET A 116 9.70 6.98 -7.52
CA MET A 116 9.24 7.72 -6.35
C MET A 116 10.24 7.65 -5.19
N THR A 117 10.21 8.62 -4.29
CA THR A 117 10.98 8.59 -3.04
C THR A 117 10.13 9.01 -1.86
N PHE A 118 10.37 8.35 -0.71
CA PHE A 118 9.84 8.82 0.56
C PHE A 118 10.83 9.77 1.25
N ALA A 119 10.29 10.76 1.96
CA ALA A 119 10.99 11.41 3.07
C ALA A 119 10.69 10.68 4.39
N GLN A 120 9.42 10.30 4.61
CA GLN A 120 8.99 9.63 5.82
C GLN A 120 7.90 8.59 5.52
N PHE A 121 8.03 7.42 6.14
CA PHE A 121 6.98 6.40 6.23
C PHE A 121 6.91 5.92 7.69
N LEU A 122 6.02 6.53 8.49
CA LEU A 122 6.06 6.41 9.95
C LEU A 122 4.69 6.11 10.55
N ASN A 123 4.68 5.26 11.57
CA ASN A 123 3.51 5.02 12.42
C ASN A 123 2.26 4.56 11.62
N ASN A 124 2.45 3.86 10.52
CA ASN A 124 1.32 3.36 9.73
C ASN A 124 0.96 1.94 10.19
N ILE A 125 -0.32 1.62 10.08
CA ILE A 125 -0.83 0.25 10.17
C ILE A 125 -1.17 -0.19 8.75
N VAL A 126 -0.52 -1.24 8.26
CA VAL A 126 -0.75 -1.78 6.92
C VAL A 126 -1.14 -3.25 7.05
N VAL A 127 -2.39 -3.53 6.74
CA VAL A 127 -2.94 -4.89 6.73
C VAL A 127 -3.17 -5.32 5.29
N ASN A 128 -2.56 -6.42 4.88
CA ASN A 128 -2.83 -7.04 3.60
C ASN A 128 -3.37 -8.46 3.79
N ASN A 129 -4.66 -8.62 3.61
CA ASN A 129 -5.37 -9.88 3.66
C ASN A 129 -5.36 -10.64 2.31
N GLY A 130 -4.51 -10.21 1.39
CA GLY A 130 -4.30 -10.87 0.10
C GLY A 130 -3.64 -12.24 0.28
N VAL A 131 -4.06 -13.22 -0.53
CA VAL A 131 -3.66 -14.63 -0.41
C VAL A 131 -2.79 -15.13 -1.57
N GLY A 132 -2.52 -14.28 -2.56
CA GLY A 132 -1.72 -14.65 -3.73
C GLY A 132 -0.22 -14.47 -3.52
N ALA A 133 0.57 -15.28 -4.21
CA ALA A 133 2.00 -15.05 -4.35
C ALA A 133 2.23 -13.69 -5.02
N GLY A 134 2.88 -12.76 -4.35
CA GLY A 134 3.02 -11.36 -4.80
C GLY A 134 2.07 -10.37 -4.12
N SER A 135 1.36 -10.80 -3.08
CA SER A 135 0.65 -9.88 -2.18
C SER A 135 1.60 -9.39 -1.10
N TYR A 136 1.79 -8.07 -1.01
CA TYR A 136 2.76 -7.45 -0.11
C TYR A 136 2.13 -6.37 0.77
N ALA A 137 2.57 -6.26 2.01
CA ALA A 137 2.27 -5.05 2.78
C ALA A 137 2.93 -3.83 2.12
N MET A 138 4.18 -3.96 1.70
CA MET A 138 4.95 -2.89 1.05
C MET A 138 5.62 -3.40 -0.22
N TYR A 139 5.31 -2.80 -1.37
CA TYR A 139 6.04 -3.01 -2.62
C TYR A 139 6.91 -1.78 -2.92
N SER A 140 8.21 -1.97 -2.93
CA SER A 140 9.20 -0.95 -3.28
C SER A 140 10.05 -1.43 -4.46
N GLY A 141 9.79 -0.87 -5.63
CA GLY A 141 10.41 -1.33 -6.88
C GLY A 141 11.89 -1.01 -7.03
N ALA A 142 12.43 -0.09 -6.22
CA ALA A 142 13.83 0.31 -6.28
C ALA A 142 14.43 0.67 -4.91
N LEU A 143 15.74 0.57 -4.80
CA LEU A 143 16.52 1.02 -3.62
C LEU A 143 16.26 2.50 -3.30
N SER A 144 16.16 3.33 -4.34
CA SER A 144 15.97 4.77 -4.20
C SER A 144 14.68 5.17 -3.47
N ASN A 145 13.65 4.33 -3.51
CA ASN A 145 12.38 4.64 -2.83
C ASN A 145 12.59 4.89 -1.33
N LEU A 146 13.47 4.13 -0.69
CA LEU A 146 13.69 4.15 0.76
C LEU A 146 15.08 4.67 1.17
N ALA A 147 15.97 4.93 0.23
CA ALA A 147 17.39 5.20 0.50
C ALA A 147 17.60 6.29 1.57
N THR A 148 16.97 7.45 1.38
CA THR A 148 17.07 8.60 2.30
C THR A 148 15.90 8.72 3.27
N ALA A 149 14.92 7.82 3.18
CA ALA A 149 13.71 7.87 3.97
C ALA A 149 13.94 7.51 5.44
N THR A 150 13.18 8.16 6.32
CA THR A 150 12.94 7.64 7.67
C THR A 150 11.74 6.71 7.63
N VAL A 151 11.97 5.41 7.84
CA VAL A 151 10.93 4.38 7.84
C VAL A 151 11.01 3.62 9.14
N ASN A 152 9.98 3.74 10.00
CA ASN A 152 9.99 3.11 11.31
C ASN A 152 8.63 3.16 12.02
N ASN A 153 8.50 2.40 13.09
CA ASN A 153 7.32 2.36 13.96
C ASN A 153 6.02 2.00 13.21
N ASN A 154 6.12 1.21 12.17
CA ASN A 154 4.97 0.75 11.42
C ASN A 154 4.50 -0.62 11.93
N ASN A 155 3.23 -0.94 11.74
CA ASN A 155 2.70 -2.28 11.95
C ASN A 155 2.29 -2.89 10.61
N TYR A 156 2.90 -4.01 10.24
CA TYR A 156 2.63 -4.71 9.00
C TYR A 156 1.97 -6.06 9.29
N SER A 157 0.68 -6.18 9.07
CA SER A 157 -0.04 -7.45 9.27
C SER A 157 -0.31 -8.12 7.93
N VAL A 158 0.33 -9.26 7.71
CA VAL A 158 0.22 -10.06 6.48
C VAL A 158 -0.02 -11.53 6.84
N PRO A 159 -1.26 -11.92 7.11
CA PRO A 159 -1.55 -13.28 7.59
C PRO A 159 -1.11 -14.39 6.64
N THR A 160 -1.18 -14.16 5.34
CA THR A 160 -0.93 -15.16 4.28
C THR A 160 -0.05 -14.65 3.15
N GLY A 161 0.26 -13.36 3.14
CA GLY A 161 1.09 -12.71 2.11
C GLY A 161 2.56 -12.65 2.48
N LEU A 162 3.30 -11.86 1.72
CA LEU A 162 4.69 -11.52 1.98
C LEU A 162 4.79 -10.15 2.62
N MET A 163 5.75 -9.98 3.55
CA MET A 163 5.99 -8.67 4.17
C MET A 163 6.24 -7.60 3.10
N GLY A 164 7.12 -7.88 2.13
CA GLY A 164 7.43 -6.87 1.14
C GLY A 164 8.13 -7.40 -0.10
N TYR A 165 8.20 -6.50 -1.09
CA TYR A 165 9.08 -6.63 -2.24
C TYR A 165 10.04 -5.45 -2.26
N TYR A 166 11.34 -5.71 -2.35
CA TYR A 166 12.34 -4.67 -2.32
C TYR A 166 13.45 -4.96 -3.33
N ASN A 167 13.61 -4.02 -4.27
CA ASN A 167 14.70 -4.04 -5.25
C ASN A 167 14.90 -5.41 -5.94
N GLY A 168 13.83 -5.96 -6.50
CA GLY A 168 13.90 -7.21 -7.26
C GLY A 168 13.74 -8.49 -6.43
N ALA A 169 13.60 -8.42 -5.10
CA ALA A 169 13.53 -9.58 -4.24
C ALA A 169 12.36 -9.56 -3.25
N ASN A 170 11.78 -10.75 -3.02
CA ASN A 170 10.76 -10.95 -2.00
C ASN A 170 11.37 -10.90 -0.59
N GLN A 171 10.70 -10.22 0.30
CA GLN A 171 10.97 -10.20 1.73
C GLN A 171 9.82 -10.90 2.45
N ASN A 172 10.05 -12.16 2.86
CA ASN A 172 8.98 -13.01 3.38
C ASN A 172 8.51 -12.56 4.77
N THR A 173 9.41 -12.00 5.56
CA THR A 173 9.15 -11.59 6.95
C THR A 173 9.59 -10.17 7.21
N LEU A 174 9.11 -9.58 8.30
CA LEU A 174 9.60 -8.28 8.76
C LEU A 174 11.12 -8.30 9.01
N ALA A 175 11.64 -9.38 9.56
CA ALA A 175 13.10 -9.52 9.78
C ALA A 175 13.89 -9.51 8.46
N ASN A 176 13.40 -10.21 7.41
CA ASN A 176 14.02 -10.13 6.09
C ASN A 176 13.99 -8.70 5.52
N TRP A 177 12.84 -8.02 5.66
CA TRP A 177 12.66 -6.63 5.25
C TRP A 177 13.63 -5.69 5.96
N GLN A 178 13.76 -5.81 7.28
CA GLN A 178 14.68 -5.01 8.10
C GLN A 178 16.14 -5.19 7.66
N VAL A 179 16.55 -6.43 7.42
CA VAL A 179 17.91 -6.74 6.93
C VAL A 179 18.14 -6.15 5.54
N ALA A 180 17.18 -6.33 4.61
CA ALA A 180 17.34 -5.89 3.22
C ALA A 180 17.31 -4.36 3.08
N THR A 181 16.51 -3.67 3.88
CA THR A 181 16.30 -2.22 3.76
C THR A 181 17.13 -1.39 4.73
N GLY A 182 17.53 -1.96 5.86
CA GLY A 182 18.10 -1.22 7.01
C GLY A 182 17.09 -0.30 7.69
N LYS A 183 15.80 -0.54 7.50
CA LYS A 183 14.69 0.28 7.99
C LYS A 183 13.81 -0.51 8.97
N ASP A 184 12.78 0.15 9.53
CA ASP A 184 11.73 -0.47 10.32
C ASP A 184 12.21 -1.21 11.60
N VAL A 185 13.29 -0.75 12.21
CA VAL A 185 13.92 -1.41 13.38
C VAL A 185 12.95 -1.54 14.56
N ASN A 186 12.05 -0.58 14.75
CA ASN A 186 11.03 -0.59 15.80
C ASN A 186 9.62 -0.86 15.25
N SER A 187 9.52 -1.49 14.10
CA SER A 187 8.23 -1.85 13.49
C SER A 187 7.78 -3.25 13.92
N PHE A 188 6.50 -3.54 13.75
CA PHE A 188 5.86 -4.75 14.25
C PHE A 188 5.23 -5.56 13.12
N ASN A 189 4.94 -6.82 13.41
CA ASN A 189 4.09 -7.68 12.58
C ASN A 189 3.04 -8.32 13.49
N VAL A 190 2.00 -7.55 13.83
CA VAL A 190 0.95 -7.96 14.75
C VAL A 190 -0.41 -7.65 14.14
N ALA A 191 -1.35 -8.60 14.24
CA ALA A 191 -2.73 -8.35 13.82
C ALA A 191 -3.34 -7.24 14.69
N PRO A 192 -3.80 -6.13 14.10
CA PRO A 192 -4.42 -5.05 14.88
C PRO A 192 -5.82 -5.46 15.34
N ASN A 193 -6.17 -5.08 16.58
CA ASN A 193 -7.53 -5.23 17.09
C ASN A 193 -8.36 -4.01 16.72
N PHE A 194 -9.02 -4.05 15.59
CA PHE A 194 -9.96 -3.01 15.18
C PHE A 194 -11.30 -3.12 15.89
N VAL A 195 -11.99 -2.02 16.10
CA VAL A 195 -13.35 -1.98 16.65
C VAL A 195 -14.30 -2.83 15.80
N SER A 196 -14.20 -2.71 14.48
CA SER A 196 -14.93 -3.56 13.52
C SER A 196 -14.25 -3.56 12.15
N ALA A 197 -14.79 -4.34 11.22
CA ALA A 197 -14.33 -4.34 9.83
C ALA A 197 -14.51 -2.96 9.14
N ASN A 198 -15.43 -2.13 9.61
CA ASN A 198 -15.71 -0.81 9.05
C ASN A 198 -15.23 0.34 9.94
N ASP A 199 -14.70 0.02 11.10
CA ASP A 199 -14.13 1.00 12.04
C ASP A 199 -12.73 0.55 12.42
N LEU A 200 -11.74 1.17 11.83
CA LEU A 200 -10.32 0.84 12.01
C LEU A 200 -9.67 1.50 13.22
N HIS A 201 -10.46 2.05 14.15
CA HIS A 201 -9.93 2.45 15.44
C HIS A 201 -9.45 1.22 16.22
N ILE A 202 -8.34 1.36 16.92
CA ILE A 202 -7.79 0.27 17.75
C ILE A 202 -8.60 0.16 19.03
N THR A 203 -9.02 -1.05 19.38
CA THR A 203 -9.58 -1.33 20.71
C THR A 203 -8.44 -1.47 21.71
N THR A 204 -8.64 -0.90 22.90
CA THR A 204 -7.73 -1.05 24.07
C THR A 204 -7.99 -2.34 24.81
#